data_78961ecb4b7197f26d54af20af96a3cd
#
_entry.id   78961ecb4b7197f26d54af20af96a3cd
#
_cell.length_a   1.000
_cell.length_b   1.000
_cell.length_c   1.000
_cell.angle_alpha   90.00
_cell.angle_beta   90.00
_cell.angle_gamma   90.00
#
_symmetry.space_group_name_H-M   'P 1'
#
loop_
_entity.id
_entity.type
_entity.pdbx_description
1 polymer ?
#
loop_
_entity_poly.entity_id
_entity_poly.type
_entity_poly.pdbx_seq_one_letter_code
_entity_poly.pdbx_strand_id
1 'polypeptide(L)'
;SLTGTSMAAPNVTGTLTLIQQHANNVNGKFLKASTLKGIVCHTATDMDAVGPDAKSGWGYVNAKFAAETINNNGLTSWVSEEEISQGQVIVKQFVATGGTTPLLGSICWTDVPDASKINSGVLNEAIADLTNDLDIRITQGATTYYPWRLTNNATAVATRSGDNPVDNVERINVDAPTAAAVYTVTISHKGTLADGPQKFALVVTGVTSNFTFKTLADTQTKCSNTGNAVYPFSLTKIGGANVTMSSANVPTGATLTFSANNFAANGSFDV
;
A
#
# COMPACT_ATOMS: atom_id res chain seq x y z
N SER A 1 -1.86 -27.75 -26.53
CA SER A 1 -1.77 -26.96 -25.30
C SER A 1 -3.10 -26.97 -24.58
N LEU A 2 -3.07 -27.13 -23.28
CA LEU A 2 -4.27 -27.05 -22.45
C LEU A 2 -4.43 -25.59 -22.01
N THR A 3 -5.63 -25.03 -22.19
CA THR A 3 -5.99 -23.67 -21.73
C THR A 3 -7.24 -23.73 -20.88
N GLY A 4 -7.30 -22.90 -19.85
CA GLY A 4 -8.46 -22.82 -18.94
C GLY A 4 -8.07 -22.24 -17.59
N THR A 5 -9.06 -21.94 -16.79
CA THR A 5 -8.90 -21.41 -15.42
C THR A 5 -8.12 -22.38 -14.52
N SER A 6 -8.24 -23.69 -14.77
CA SER A 6 -7.47 -24.74 -14.08
C SER A 6 -5.97 -24.70 -14.33
N MET A 7 -5.50 -24.02 -15.40
CA MET A 7 -4.11 -23.76 -15.69
C MET A 7 -3.68 -22.39 -15.16
N ALA A 8 -4.58 -21.42 -15.18
CA ALA A 8 -4.31 -20.07 -14.67
C ALA A 8 -4.15 -20.05 -13.15
N ALA A 9 -5.03 -20.72 -12.41
CA ALA A 9 -5.01 -20.71 -10.94
C ALA A 9 -3.68 -21.23 -10.34
N PRO A 10 -3.13 -22.40 -10.72
CA PRO A 10 -1.85 -22.87 -10.19
C PRO A 10 -0.66 -21.98 -10.61
N ASN A 11 -0.75 -21.31 -11.78
CA ASN A 11 0.27 -20.34 -12.18
C ASN A 11 0.30 -19.15 -11.21
N VAL A 12 -0.85 -18.60 -10.86
CA VAL A 12 -0.96 -17.56 -9.84
C VAL A 12 -0.48 -18.08 -8.49
N THR A 13 -0.87 -19.29 -8.08
CA THR A 13 -0.42 -19.90 -6.82
C THR A 13 1.11 -20.03 -6.75
N GLY A 14 1.75 -20.47 -7.84
CA GLY A 14 3.21 -20.52 -7.93
C GLY A 14 3.85 -19.13 -7.81
N THR A 15 3.27 -18.14 -8.47
CA THR A 15 3.71 -16.73 -8.36
C THR A 15 3.57 -16.23 -6.92
N LEU A 16 2.45 -16.48 -6.26
CA LEU A 16 2.23 -16.10 -4.86
C LEU A 16 3.26 -16.73 -3.92
N THR A 17 3.65 -17.98 -4.17
CA THR A 17 4.69 -18.68 -3.39
C THR A 17 6.05 -17.98 -3.54
N LEU A 18 6.41 -17.56 -4.75
CA LEU A 18 7.64 -16.81 -5.01
C LEU A 18 7.60 -15.42 -4.36
N ILE A 19 6.47 -14.73 -4.41
CA ILE A 19 6.27 -13.44 -3.74
C ILE A 19 6.39 -13.60 -2.22
N GLN A 20 5.86 -14.66 -1.63
CA GLN A 20 6.00 -14.96 -0.20
C GLN A 20 7.46 -15.21 0.17
N GLN A 21 8.18 -16.02 -0.61
CA GLN A 21 9.61 -16.25 -0.38
C GLN A 21 10.38 -14.93 -0.47
N HIS A 22 10.09 -14.10 -1.49
CA HIS A 22 10.71 -12.81 -1.67
C HIS A 22 10.45 -11.88 -0.47
N ALA A 23 9.20 -11.77 -0.02
CA ALA A 23 8.83 -10.97 1.14
C ALA A 23 9.56 -11.43 2.41
N ASN A 24 9.69 -12.74 2.61
CA ASN A 24 10.44 -13.28 3.74
C ASN A 24 11.94 -12.94 3.63
N ASN A 25 12.52 -13.00 2.45
CA ASN A 25 13.92 -12.63 2.24
C ASN A 25 14.20 -11.14 2.49
N VAL A 26 13.25 -10.27 2.13
CA VAL A 26 13.39 -8.81 2.30
C VAL A 26 13.05 -8.36 3.73
N ASN A 27 11.98 -8.89 4.30
CA ASN A 27 11.39 -8.39 5.55
C ASN A 27 11.58 -9.33 6.75
N GLY A 28 12.14 -10.53 6.55
CA GLY A 28 12.30 -11.55 7.59
C GLY A 28 10.98 -12.20 8.06
N LYS A 29 9.89 -11.98 7.32
CA LYS A 29 8.56 -12.52 7.65
C LYS A 29 7.71 -12.79 6.41
N PHE A 30 6.82 -13.75 6.53
CA PHE A 30 5.79 -14.00 5.54
C PHE A 30 4.64 -12.99 5.66
N LEU A 31 4.02 -12.70 4.52
CA LEU A 31 2.84 -11.83 4.44
C LEU A 31 1.57 -12.59 4.83
N LYS A 32 0.58 -11.90 5.37
CA LYS A 32 -0.76 -12.45 5.54
C LYS A 32 -1.44 -12.70 4.19
N ALA A 33 -2.42 -13.60 4.18
CA ALA A 33 -3.18 -13.93 2.97
C ALA A 33 -3.83 -12.69 2.34
N SER A 34 -4.41 -11.81 3.16
CA SER A 34 -4.98 -10.54 2.71
C SER A 34 -3.93 -9.61 2.09
N THR A 35 -2.73 -9.55 2.67
CA THR A 35 -1.64 -8.72 2.13
C THR A 35 -1.16 -9.24 0.78
N LEU A 36 -0.98 -10.55 0.68
CA LEU A 36 -0.56 -11.20 -0.56
C LEU A 36 -1.59 -11.02 -1.67
N LYS A 37 -2.88 -11.26 -1.38
CA LYS A 37 -4.00 -11.01 -2.29
C LYS A 37 -4.05 -9.53 -2.68
N GLY A 38 -3.94 -8.63 -1.69
CA GLY A 38 -3.97 -7.18 -1.90
C GLY A 38 -2.87 -6.71 -2.85
N ILE A 39 -1.62 -7.16 -2.64
CA ILE A 39 -0.49 -6.81 -3.51
C ILE A 39 -0.74 -7.28 -4.95
N VAL A 40 -1.21 -8.51 -5.15
CA VAL A 40 -1.42 -9.07 -6.49
C VAL A 40 -2.54 -8.35 -7.23
N CYS A 41 -3.67 -8.07 -6.58
CA CYS A 41 -4.75 -7.28 -7.17
C CYS A 41 -4.31 -5.82 -7.43
N HIS A 42 -3.51 -5.25 -6.54
CA HIS A 42 -2.98 -3.88 -6.67
C HIS A 42 -2.05 -3.72 -7.85
N THR A 43 -1.18 -4.70 -8.08
CA THR A 43 -0.10 -4.64 -9.07
C THR A 43 -0.43 -5.32 -10.40
N ALA A 44 -1.62 -5.91 -10.53
CA ALA A 44 -2.06 -6.55 -11.75
C ALA A 44 -1.97 -5.60 -12.95
N THR A 45 -1.53 -6.14 -14.09
CA THR A 45 -1.54 -5.41 -15.35
C THR A 45 -2.93 -5.50 -15.95
N ASP A 46 -3.59 -4.37 -16.04
CA ASP A 46 -4.95 -4.23 -16.55
C ASP A 46 -5.09 -4.74 -17.98
N MET A 47 -6.24 -5.32 -18.28
CA MET A 47 -6.56 -5.91 -19.58
C MET A 47 -8.02 -5.64 -19.96
N ASP A 48 -8.29 -5.68 -21.25
CA ASP A 48 -9.62 -5.48 -21.83
C ASP A 48 -10.21 -4.10 -21.49
N ALA A 49 -11.17 -4.03 -20.59
CA ALA A 49 -11.75 -2.76 -20.14
C ALA A 49 -10.91 -2.16 -19.00
N VAL A 50 -10.88 -0.83 -18.92
CA VAL A 50 -10.13 -0.14 -17.85
C VAL A 50 -10.73 -0.45 -16.47
N GLY A 51 -9.89 -0.94 -15.58
CA GLY A 51 -10.28 -1.42 -14.24
C GLY A 51 -10.69 -2.88 -14.23
N PRO A 52 -11.22 -3.41 -13.12
CA PRO A 52 -11.64 -4.80 -13.05
C PRO A 52 -12.82 -5.07 -13.97
N ASP A 53 -12.84 -6.24 -14.61
CA ASP A 53 -13.93 -6.65 -15.48
C ASP A 53 -14.30 -8.15 -15.32
N ALA A 54 -15.43 -8.56 -15.92
CA ALA A 54 -15.95 -9.91 -15.78
C ALA A 54 -15.14 -10.96 -16.56
N LYS A 55 -14.25 -10.57 -17.47
CA LYS A 55 -13.45 -11.52 -18.27
C LYS A 55 -12.10 -11.79 -17.63
N SER A 56 -11.40 -10.74 -17.21
CA SER A 56 -10.01 -10.77 -16.79
C SER A 56 -9.82 -10.42 -15.30
N GLY A 57 -10.90 -10.08 -14.57
CA GLY A 57 -10.82 -9.64 -13.19
C GLY A 57 -9.97 -8.38 -13.07
N TRP A 58 -8.92 -8.41 -12.25
CA TRP A 58 -7.94 -7.33 -12.10
C TRP A 58 -6.87 -7.31 -13.20
N GLY A 59 -6.86 -8.30 -14.12
CA GLY A 59 -5.90 -8.42 -15.19
C GLY A 59 -4.85 -9.50 -14.99
N TYR A 60 -3.71 -9.38 -15.68
CA TYR A 60 -2.59 -10.31 -15.55
C TYR A 60 -1.81 -10.10 -14.25
N VAL A 61 -1.45 -11.20 -13.59
CA VAL A 61 -0.53 -11.15 -12.45
C VAL A 61 0.83 -10.57 -12.89
N ASN A 62 1.29 -9.54 -12.18
CA ASN A 62 2.56 -8.87 -12.43
C ASN A 62 3.51 -9.13 -11.26
N ALA A 63 4.22 -10.26 -11.31
CA ALA A 63 5.16 -10.66 -10.25
C ALA A 63 6.30 -9.65 -10.06
N LYS A 64 6.76 -9.00 -11.14
CA LYS A 64 7.81 -7.98 -11.07
C LYS A 64 7.34 -6.78 -10.27
N PHE A 65 6.19 -6.21 -10.62
CA PHE A 65 5.66 -5.05 -9.91
C PHE A 65 5.29 -5.38 -8.45
N ALA A 66 4.80 -6.59 -8.18
CA ALA A 66 4.56 -7.06 -6.81
C ALA A 66 5.85 -7.11 -5.99
N ALA A 67 6.93 -7.66 -6.54
CA ALA A 67 8.24 -7.71 -5.89
C ALA A 67 8.83 -6.30 -5.68
N GLU A 68 8.74 -5.43 -6.69
CA GLU A 68 9.17 -4.02 -6.59
C GLU A 68 8.37 -3.26 -5.51
N THR A 69 7.07 -3.51 -5.38
CA THR A 69 6.23 -2.93 -4.34
C THR A 69 6.70 -3.34 -2.94
N ILE A 70 7.13 -4.58 -2.76
CA ILE A 70 7.70 -5.06 -1.50
C ILE A 70 9.07 -4.44 -1.23
N ASN A 71 9.95 -4.42 -2.23
CA ASN A 71 11.30 -3.87 -2.11
C ASN A 71 11.31 -2.38 -1.75
N ASN A 72 10.38 -1.62 -2.33
CA ASN A 72 10.34 -0.17 -2.19
C ASN A 72 9.44 0.29 -1.03
N ASN A 73 9.03 -0.65 -0.14
CA ASN A 73 8.19 -0.30 1.00
C ASN A 73 8.85 0.74 1.90
N GLY A 74 8.14 1.84 2.15
CA GLY A 74 8.64 3.01 2.89
C GLY A 74 9.38 4.04 2.02
N LEU A 75 9.60 3.75 0.71
CA LEU A 75 10.24 4.65 -0.25
C LEU A 75 9.23 5.13 -1.31
N THR A 76 8.97 4.31 -2.31
CA THR A 76 8.04 4.63 -3.42
C THR A 76 6.77 3.79 -3.39
N SER A 77 6.63 2.97 -2.38
CA SER A 77 5.46 2.20 -2.03
C SER A 77 5.24 2.18 -0.52
N TRP A 78 4.05 1.77 -0.12
CA TRP A 78 3.68 1.49 1.26
C TRP A 78 2.92 0.18 1.32
N VAL A 79 3.39 -0.75 2.15
CA VAL A 79 2.73 -2.04 2.42
C VAL A 79 2.67 -2.22 3.93
N SER A 80 1.48 -2.25 4.48
CA SER A 80 1.27 -2.46 5.92
C SER A 80 0.14 -3.43 6.19
N GLU A 81 0.25 -4.12 7.33
CA GLU A 81 -0.77 -4.99 7.91
C GLU A 81 -1.28 -4.32 9.16
N GLU A 82 -2.54 -3.91 9.14
CA GLU A 82 -3.15 -3.06 10.15
C GLU A 82 -4.47 -3.67 10.64
N GLU A 83 -5.08 -3.03 11.62
CA GLU A 83 -6.44 -3.38 12.08
C GLU A 83 -7.22 -2.09 12.36
N ILE A 84 -8.54 -2.16 12.15
CA ILE A 84 -9.47 -1.08 12.43
C ILE A 84 -10.49 -1.54 13.47
N SER A 85 -10.63 -0.75 14.53
CA SER A 85 -11.59 -0.99 15.61
C SER A 85 -12.92 -0.34 15.30
N GLN A 86 -13.97 -0.77 16.03
CA GLN A 86 -15.31 -0.19 15.94
C GLN A 86 -15.27 1.34 16.08
N GLY A 87 -15.83 2.05 15.09
CA GLY A 87 -15.90 3.51 15.06
C GLY A 87 -14.57 4.22 14.77
N GLN A 88 -13.49 3.48 14.55
CA GLN A 88 -12.20 4.07 14.21
C GLN A 88 -12.17 4.53 12.76
N VAL A 89 -11.43 5.60 12.50
CA VAL A 89 -11.03 6.07 11.18
C VAL A 89 -9.51 6.17 11.15
N ILE A 90 -8.88 5.52 10.19
CA ILE A 90 -7.43 5.56 10.01
C ILE A 90 -7.13 6.54 8.89
N VAL A 91 -6.23 7.49 9.14
CA VAL A 91 -5.83 8.52 8.19
C VAL A 91 -4.33 8.47 7.98
N LYS A 92 -3.91 8.40 6.72
CA LYS A 92 -2.50 8.44 6.34
C LYS A 92 -2.31 9.45 5.21
N GLN A 93 -1.16 10.11 5.20
CA GLN A 93 -0.80 11.05 4.16
C GLN A 93 0.38 10.53 3.34
N PHE A 94 0.28 10.66 2.04
CA PHE A 94 1.29 10.27 1.08
C PHE A 94 1.57 11.40 0.10
N VAL A 95 2.82 11.53 -0.28
CA VAL A 95 3.24 12.47 -1.32
C VAL A 95 3.26 11.73 -2.66
N ALA A 96 2.52 12.22 -3.63
CA ALA A 96 2.49 11.58 -4.94
C ALA A 96 3.77 11.86 -5.75
N THR A 97 4.26 10.84 -6.45
CA THR A 97 5.34 10.99 -7.43
C THR A 97 4.89 11.93 -8.57
N GLY A 98 3.65 11.76 -9.03
CA GLY A 98 3.05 12.59 -10.06
C GLY A 98 3.50 12.28 -11.48
N GLY A 99 3.17 13.17 -12.41
CA GLY A 99 3.42 12.98 -13.83
C GLY A 99 2.58 11.84 -14.40
N THR A 100 3.21 10.92 -15.12
CA THR A 100 2.56 9.74 -15.71
C THR A 100 2.47 8.54 -14.77
N THR A 101 3.00 8.66 -13.54
CA THR A 101 2.93 7.60 -12.54
C THR A 101 1.65 7.76 -11.73
N PRO A 102 0.67 6.86 -11.85
CA PRO A 102 -0.56 6.95 -11.10
C PRO A 102 -0.30 6.71 -9.61
N LEU A 103 -1.08 7.37 -8.76
CA LEU A 103 -1.16 7.05 -7.35
C LEU A 103 -2.25 5.99 -7.16
N LEU A 104 -1.87 4.82 -6.68
CA LEU A 104 -2.78 3.73 -6.39
C LEU A 104 -2.85 3.51 -4.89
N GLY A 105 -4.06 3.28 -4.36
CA GLY A 105 -4.28 2.87 -2.99
C GLY A 105 -5.24 1.70 -2.93
N SER A 106 -4.88 0.64 -2.21
CA SER A 106 -5.73 -0.54 -2.04
C SER A 106 -5.80 -0.98 -0.60
N ILE A 107 -6.97 -1.45 -0.19
CA ILE A 107 -7.13 -2.26 1.02
C ILE A 107 -7.60 -3.66 0.63
N CYS A 108 -7.21 -4.65 1.42
CA CYS A 108 -7.67 -6.02 1.28
C CYS A 108 -7.77 -6.66 2.66
N TRP A 109 -8.85 -7.38 2.92
CA TRP A 109 -9.06 -8.07 4.18
C TRP A 109 -9.59 -9.50 3.97
N THR A 110 -9.38 -10.32 4.97
CA THR A 110 -10.09 -11.59 5.11
C THR A 110 -11.30 -11.32 5.97
N ASP A 111 -12.46 -11.36 5.35
CA ASP A 111 -13.71 -11.05 6.02
C ASP A 111 -14.10 -12.16 7.02
N VAL A 112 -14.87 -11.79 8.01
CA VAL A 112 -15.36 -12.70 9.02
C VAL A 112 -16.47 -13.57 8.41
N PRO A 113 -16.44 -14.90 8.61
CA PRO A 113 -17.52 -15.75 8.10
C PRO A 113 -18.84 -15.46 8.82
N ASP A 114 -19.91 -15.34 8.04
CA ASP A 114 -21.26 -15.19 8.54
C ASP A 114 -22.15 -16.31 7.95
N ALA A 115 -22.63 -17.20 8.81
CA ALA A 115 -23.44 -18.32 8.41
C ALA A 115 -24.80 -17.88 7.81
N SER A 116 -25.28 -16.68 8.10
CA SER A 116 -26.50 -16.12 7.53
C SER A 116 -26.35 -15.62 6.09
N LYS A 117 -25.10 -15.42 5.66
CA LYS A 117 -24.73 -14.95 4.31
C LYS A 117 -24.22 -16.08 3.41
N ILE A 118 -24.67 -17.29 3.65
CA ILE A 118 -24.35 -18.44 2.81
C ILE A 118 -25.04 -18.24 1.44
N ASN A 119 -24.26 -18.45 0.39
CA ASN A 119 -24.78 -18.46 -0.98
C ASN A 119 -26.04 -19.29 -1.07
N SER A 120 -27.16 -18.64 -1.40
CA SER A 120 -28.48 -19.24 -1.49
C SER A 120 -28.62 -20.21 -2.67
N GLY A 121 -27.61 -20.37 -3.53
CA GLY A 121 -27.66 -21.12 -4.78
C GLY A 121 -28.37 -20.36 -5.91
N VAL A 122 -28.76 -19.12 -5.68
CA VAL A 122 -29.34 -18.27 -6.74
C VAL A 122 -28.22 -17.83 -7.68
N LEU A 123 -28.43 -18.04 -8.96
CA LEU A 123 -27.45 -17.68 -9.99
C LEU A 123 -27.40 -16.15 -10.12
N ASN A 124 -26.18 -15.58 -10.10
CA ASN A 124 -25.96 -14.14 -10.20
C ASN A 124 -26.66 -13.32 -9.10
N GLU A 125 -26.67 -13.82 -7.88
CA GLU A 125 -27.19 -13.09 -6.74
C GLU A 125 -26.44 -11.73 -6.57
N ALA A 126 -27.23 -10.66 -6.40
CA ALA A 126 -26.72 -9.29 -6.31
C ALA A 126 -26.57 -8.77 -4.86
N ILE A 127 -26.83 -9.64 -3.89
CA ILE A 127 -26.75 -9.30 -2.47
C ILE A 127 -25.29 -9.25 -2.04
N ALA A 128 -24.92 -8.21 -1.33
CA ALA A 128 -23.57 -8.09 -0.75
C ALA A 128 -23.39 -9.08 0.41
N ASP A 129 -22.34 -9.89 0.34
CA ASP A 129 -22.03 -10.92 1.35
C ASP A 129 -20.99 -10.48 2.37
N LEU A 130 -20.50 -9.23 2.31
CA LEU A 130 -19.55 -8.72 3.28
C LEU A 130 -20.15 -8.68 4.69
N THR A 131 -19.43 -9.22 5.66
CA THR A 131 -19.75 -9.12 7.07
C THR A 131 -19.21 -7.81 7.63
N ASN A 132 -17.93 -7.52 7.37
CA ASN A 132 -17.29 -6.26 7.72
C ASN A 132 -17.02 -5.48 6.42
N ASP A 133 -17.77 -4.40 6.23
CA ASP A 133 -17.64 -3.52 5.06
C ASP A 133 -16.65 -2.39 5.37
N LEU A 134 -15.40 -2.54 4.88
CA LEU A 134 -14.38 -1.50 5.00
C LEU A 134 -14.36 -0.65 3.73
N ASP A 135 -14.06 0.62 3.91
CA ASP A 135 -13.95 1.60 2.83
C ASP A 135 -12.56 2.23 2.78
N ILE A 136 -12.01 2.41 1.58
CA ILE A 136 -10.89 3.31 1.33
C ILE A 136 -11.33 4.54 0.56
N ARG A 137 -10.77 5.70 0.91
CA ARG A 137 -10.89 6.97 0.15
C ARG A 137 -9.51 7.59 -0.03
N ILE A 138 -9.29 8.21 -1.17
CA ILE A 138 -8.15 9.08 -1.38
C ILE A 138 -8.70 10.49 -1.64
N THR A 139 -8.17 11.48 -0.95
CA THR A 139 -8.58 12.88 -1.13
C THR A 139 -7.39 13.78 -1.40
N GLN A 140 -7.62 14.83 -2.20
CA GLN A 140 -6.68 15.90 -2.45
C GLN A 140 -7.45 17.21 -2.58
N GLY A 141 -7.28 18.12 -1.62
CA GLY A 141 -8.12 19.31 -1.51
C GLY A 141 -9.60 18.94 -1.37
N ALA A 142 -10.44 19.45 -2.24
CA ALA A 142 -11.88 19.15 -2.27
C ALA A 142 -12.23 17.88 -3.10
N THR A 143 -11.26 17.27 -3.77
CA THR A 143 -11.49 16.13 -4.65
C THR A 143 -11.42 14.82 -3.85
N THR A 144 -12.42 13.96 -4.04
CA THR A 144 -12.46 12.60 -3.47
C THR A 144 -12.42 11.59 -4.59
N TYR A 145 -11.54 10.59 -4.45
CA TYR A 145 -11.41 9.45 -5.35
C TYR A 145 -11.96 8.22 -4.66
N TYR A 146 -12.74 7.44 -5.42
CA TYR A 146 -13.47 6.27 -4.96
C TYR A 146 -12.87 4.98 -5.55
N PRO A 147 -13.08 3.83 -4.90
CA PRO A 147 -12.59 2.55 -5.40
C PRO A 147 -13.29 2.13 -6.69
N TRP A 148 -12.63 1.26 -7.42
CA TRP A 148 -13.25 0.51 -8.50
C TRP A 148 -14.34 -0.39 -7.96
N ARG A 149 -15.47 -0.43 -8.66
CA ARG A 149 -16.55 -1.38 -8.41
C ARG A 149 -17.11 -1.91 -9.70
N LEU A 150 -17.40 -3.21 -9.72
CA LEU A 150 -18.19 -3.81 -10.77
C LEU A 150 -19.67 -3.45 -10.59
N THR A 151 -20.41 -3.47 -11.68
CA THR A 151 -21.87 -3.40 -11.65
C THR A 151 -22.42 -4.83 -11.79
N ASN A 152 -23.69 -5.03 -11.44
CA ASN A 152 -24.35 -6.32 -11.64
C ASN A 152 -24.66 -6.62 -13.13
N ASN A 153 -23.78 -6.19 -14.01
CA ASN A 153 -23.87 -6.42 -15.46
C ASN A 153 -22.48 -6.80 -15.97
N ALA A 154 -22.32 -8.06 -16.38
CA ALA A 154 -21.04 -8.60 -16.85
C ALA A 154 -20.50 -7.93 -18.13
N THR A 155 -21.29 -7.14 -18.85
CA THR A 155 -20.87 -6.41 -20.04
C THR A 155 -20.60 -4.93 -19.77
N ALA A 156 -20.95 -4.43 -18.59
CA ALA A 156 -20.70 -3.06 -18.21
C ALA A 156 -19.24 -2.89 -17.71
N VAL A 157 -18.67 -1.73 -17.98
CA VAL A 157 -17.36 -1.35 -17.44
C VAL A 157 -17.47 -1.03 -15.94
N ALA A 158 -16.40 -1.28 -15.20
CA ALA A 158 -16.32 -0.90 -13.80
C ALA A 158 -16.40 0.63 -13.65
N THR A 159 -16.84 1.08 -12.48
CA THR A 159 -17.00 2.50 -12.17
C THR A 159 -16.16 2.90 -10.96
N ARG A 160 -15.90 4.22 -10.82
CA ARG A 160 -15.24 4.83 -9.66
C ARG A 160 -16.13 5.92 -9.04
N SER A 161 -17.43 5.70 -9.05
CA SER A 161 -18.42 6.73 -8.69
C SER A 161 -19.04 6.56 -7.30
N GLY A 162 -18.47 5.71 -6.46
CA GLY A 162 -18.98 5.47 -5.11
C GLY A 162 -18.32 4.27 -4.45
N ASP A 163 -18.90 3.85 -3.35
CA ASP A 163 -18.40 2.75 -2.52
C ASP A 163 -18.48 1.41 -3.23
N ASN A 164 -17.63 0.48 -2.82
CA ASN A 164 -17.70 -0.92 -3.21
C ASN A 164 -18.18 -1.78 -2.01
N PRO A 165 -19.47 -1.97 -1.80
CA PRO A 165 -19.98 -2.70 -0.65
C PRO A 165 -19.98 -4.22 -0.84
N VAL A 166 -19.30 -4.76 -1.85
CA VAL A 166 -19.41 -6.16 -2.28
C VAL A 166 -18.11 -6.92 -2.13
N ASP A 167 -16.97 -6.25 -2.37
CA ASP A 167 -15.67 -6.91 -2.43
C ASP A 167 -14.82 -6.63 -1.18
N ASN A 168 -14.10 -7.64 -0.73
CA ASN A 168 -13.08 -7.48 0.31
C ASN A 168 -11.70 -7.08 -0.25
N VAL A 169 -11.70 -6.47 -1.43
CA VAL A 169 -10.57 -5.79 -2.07
C VAL A 169 -11.09 -4.50 -2.66
N GLU A 170 -10.56 -3.38 -2.20
CA GLU A 170 -10.83 -2.09 -2.81
C GLU A 170 -9.55 -1.46 -3.35
N ARG A 171 -9.60 -0.93 -4.56
CA ARG A 171 -8.47 -0.21 -5.19
C ARG A 171 -8.94 1.11 -5.79
N ILE A 172 -8.23 2.17 -5.45
CA ILE A 172 -8.41 3.51 -6.02
C ILE A 172 -7.25 3.82 -6.95
N ASN A 173 -7.56 4.37 -8.11
CA ASN A 173 -6.59 4.93 -9.04
C ASN A 173 -6.76 6.44 -9.12
N VAL A 174 -5.71 7.19 -8.84
CA VAL A 174 -5.56 8.59 -9.26
C VAL A 174 -4.64 8.58 -10.47
N ASP A 175 -5.21 8.69 -11.66
CA ASP A 175 -4.51 8.41 -12.92
C ASP A 175 -3.40 9.42 -13.23
N ALA A 176 -3.63 10.71 -12.90
CA ALA A 176 -2.66 11.79 -13.11
C ALA A 176 -2.52 12.63 -11.83
N PRO A 177 -1.86 12.11 -10.79
CA PRO A 177 -1.69 12.84 -9.56
C PRO A 177 -0.76 14.05 -9.75
N THR A 178 -1.06 15.14 -9.05
CA THR A 178 -0.16 16.30 -9.01
C THR A 178 1.15 15.91 -8.33
N ALA A 179 2.27 16.14 -9.00
CA ALA A 179 3.60 15.85 -8.47
C ALA A 179 3.86 16.61 -7.16
N ALA A 180 4.45 15.93 -6.20
CA ALA A 180 4.78 16.44 -4.86
C ALA A 180 3.55 16.93 -4.05
N ALA A 181 2.32 16.70 -4.52
CA ALA A 181 1.13 17.01 -3.75
C ALA A 181 0.88 15.93 -2.68
N VAL A 182 0.32 16.36 -1.56
CA VAL A 182 -0.08 15.47 -0.48
C VAL A 182 -1.50 14.95 -0.76
N TYR A 183 -1.64 13.66 -0.73
CA TYR A 183 -2.91 12.93 -0.80
C TYR A 183 -3.19 12.27 0.54
N THR A 184 -4.42 12.35 0.98
CA THR A 184 -4.88 11.73 2.23
C THR A 184 -5.61 10.44 1.90
N VAL A 185 -5.12 9.34 2.44
CA VAL A 185 -5.77 8.03 2.40
C VAL A 185 -6.53 7.85 3.71
N THR A 186 -7.82 7.61 3.61
CA THR A 186 -8.71 7.37 4.75
C THR A 186 -9.28 5.97 4.65
N ILE A 187 -9.18 5.20 5.72
CA ILE A 187 -9.80 3.89 5.86
C ILE A 187 -10.85 3.99 6.97
N SER A 188 -12.05 3.55 6.67
CA SER A 188 -13.19 3.52 7.59
C SER A 188 -13.93 2.20 7.46
N HIS A 189 -14.98 2.01 8.23
CA HIS A 189 -15.89 0.88 8.09
C HIS A 189 -17.34 1.35 8.22
N LYS A 190 -18.26 0.57 7.65
CA LYS A 190 -19.70 0.76 7.80
C LYS A 190 -20.26 -0.19 8.85
N GLY A 191 -21.34 0.23 9.48
CA GLY A 191 -22.07 -0.61 10.44
C GLY A 191 -21.25 -1.03 11.66
N THR A 192 -21.61 -2.18 12.22
CA THR A 192 -20.93 -2.78 13.37
C THR A 192 -19.98 -3.87 12.90
N LEU A 193 -18.72 -3.79 13.32
CA LEU A 193 -17.74 -4.83 13.06
C LEU A 193 -18.09 -6.11 13.85
N ALA A 194 -18.15 -7.24 13.15
CA ALA A 194 -18.27 -8.55 13.77
C ALA A 194 -16.90 -9.07 14.21
N ASP A 195 -16.87 -9.84 15.28
CA ASP A 195 -15.69 -10.50 15.86
C ASP A 195 -14.51 -9.56 16.22
N GLY A 196 -14.83 -8.30 16.60
CA GLY A 196 -13.83 -7.34 17.08
C GLY A 196 -13.13 -6.58 15.94
N PRO A 197 -11.90 -6.11 16.16
CA PRO A 197 -11.19 -5.33 15.15
C PRO A 197 -10.95 -6.11 13.86
N GLN A 198 -11.27 -5.50 12.71
CA GLN A 198 -11.00 -6.11 11.40
C GLN A 198 -9.56 -5.86 10.98
N LYS A 199 -8.81 -6.94 10.72
CA LYS A 199 -7.45 -6.88 10.17
C LYS A 199 -7.52 -6.71 8.66
N PHE A 200 -6.67 -5.84 8.13
CA PHE A 200 -6.57 -5.57 6.71
C PHE A 200 -5.13 -5.28 6.28
N ALA A 201 -4.88 -5.36 4.99
CA ALA A 201 -3.66 -4.89 4.35
C ALA A 201 -3.92 -3.57 3.65
N LEU A 202 -2.98 -2.63 3.76
CA LEU A 202 -2.96 -1.40 2.97
C LEU A 202 -1.76 -1.46 2.02
N VAL A 203 -2.00 -1.23 0.73
CA VAL A 203 -0.97 -1.13 -0.31
C VAL A 203 -1.14 0.20 -1.02
N VAL A 204 -0.06 1.00 -1.07
CA VAL A 204 -0.04 2.27 -1.82
C VAL A 204 1.20 2.31 -2.70
N THR A 205 1.05 2.72 -3.96
CA THR A 205 2.16 2.93 -4.89
C THR A 205 2.02 4.25 -5.65
N GLY A 206 3.04 4.68 -6.35
CA GLY A 206 3.07 6.00 -7.00
C GLY A 206 3.30 7.13 -6.02
N VAL A 207 3.93 6.80 -4.89
CA VAL A 207 4.32 7.74 -3.85
C VAL A 207 5.82 8.00 -3.89
N THR A 208 6.25 9.06 -3.27
CA THR A 208 7.67 9.34 -3.01
C THR A 208 7.89 9.43 -1.51
N SER A 209 9.13 9.30 -1.08
CA SER A 209 9.47 9.48 0.34
C SER A 209 9.02 10.85 0.83
N ASN A 210 8.52 10.89 2.07
CA ASN A 210 8.06 12.14 2.69
C ASN A 210 9.22 13.11 3.01
N PHE A 211 10.44 12.71 2.73
CA PHE A 211 11.62 13.53 2.93
C PHE A 211 12.75 13.10 1.98
N THR A 212 13.67 13.99 1.78
CA THR A 212 14.99 13.70 1.20
C THR A 212 16.07 14.23 2.13
N PHE A 213 17.21 13.53 2.21
CA PHE A 213 18.39 14.11 2.82
C PHE A 213 19.58 14.02 1.88
N LYS A 214 20.43 15.01 2.00
CA LYS A 214 21.65 15.14 1.24
C LYS A 214 22.80 15.25 2.20
N THR A 215 23.84 14.46 1.98
CA THR A 215 25.13 14.64 2.64
C THR A 215 25.76 15.94 2.15
N LEU A 216 26.30 16.73 3.07
CA LEU A 216 27.02 17.95 2.77
C LEU A 216 28.53 17.72 2.74
N ALA A 217 29.00 16.54 3.21
CA ALA A 217 30.36 16.06 3.09
C ALA A 217 30.39 14.55 2.86
N ASP A 218 31.09 14.09 1.83
CA ASP A 218 31.07 12.68 1.42
C ASP A 218 32.01 11.80 2.25
N THR A 219 33.15 12.33 2.67
CA THR A 219 34.14 11.59 3.46
C THR A 219 34.82 12.51 4.46
N GLN A 220 35.20 11.95 5.59
CA GLN A 220 36.06 12.63 6.58
C GLN A 220 37.21 11.71 6.99
N THR A 221 38.39 12.26 7.03
CA THR A 221 39.57 11.57 7.55
C THR A 221 39.96 12.22 8.88
N LYS A 222 40.01 11.40 9.92
CA LYS A 222 40.47 11.82 11.26
C LYS A 222 41.66 10.95 11.69
N CYS A 223 42.65 11.56 12.32
CA CYS A 223 43.71 10.80 12.95
C CYS A 223 43.17 10.11 14.22
N SER A 224 43.73 8.98 14.57
CA SER A 224 43.43 8.31 15.82
C SER A 224 43.53 9.28 16.99
N ASN A 225 42.55 9.32 17.87
CA ASN A 225 42.44 10.17 19.06
C ASN A 225 42.27 11.68 18.81
N THR A 226 41.87 12.14 17.62
CA THR A 226 41.68 13.57 17.34
C THR A 226 40.22 14.05 17.34
N GLY A 227 39.36 13.37 18.08
CA GLY A 227 37.93 13.70 18.20
C GLY A 227 37.06 12.97 17.21
N ASN A 228 35.74 13.29 17.19
CA ASN A 228 34.73 12.64 16.39
C ASN A 228 34.78 13.09 14.93
N ALA A 229 34.46 12.22 14.01
CA ALA A 229 34.07 12.60 12.65
C ALA A 229 32.64 13.18 12.67
N VAL A 230 32.45 14.30 12.00
CA VAL A 230 31.16 14.98 11.93
C VAL A 230 30.68 14.97 10.47
N TYR A 231 29.55 14.38 10.20
CA TYR A 231 28.95 14.32 8.87
C TYR A 231 27.71 15.21 8.83
N PRO A 232 27.79 16.37 8.17
CA PRO A 232 26.65 17.26 8.05
C PRO A 232 25.68 16.78 6.97
N PHE A 233 24.39 16.86 7.29
CA PHE A 233 23.29 16.52 6.39
C PHE A 233 22.28 17.67 6.32
N SER A 234 21.66 17.83 5.17
CA SER A 234 20.43 18.62 5.03
C SER A 234 19.23 17.69 4.81
N LEU A 235 18.14 17.98 5.49
CA LEU A 235 16.87 17.28 5.36
C LEU A 235 15.83 18.22 4.77
N THR A 236 15.19 17.79 3.67
CA THR A 236 14.05 18.46 3.08
C THR A 236 12.82 17.60 3.28
N LYS A 237 11.84 18.09 4.01
CA LYS A 237 10.52 17.45 4.16
C LYS A 237 9.66 17.78 2.97
N ILE A 238 8.89 16.77 2.53
CA ILE A 238 7.95 16.90 1.43
C ILE A 238 6.51 16.75 1.95
N GLY A 239 6.30 16.08 3.06
CA GLY A 239 4.99 15.86 3.69
C GLY A 239 4.84 16.45 5.09
N GLY A 240 3.63 16.36 5.66
CA GLY A 240 3.28 16.92 6.96
C GLY A 240 3.79 16.14 8.18
N ALA A 241 4.11 14.84 8.03
CA ALA A 241 4.57 14.03 9.15
C ALA A 241 5.97 14.43 9.64
N ASN A 242 6.24 14.30 10.93
CA ASN A 242 7.57 14.50 11.48
C ASN A 242 8.52 13.40 10.99
N VAL A 243 9.76 13.78 10.71
CA VAL A 243 10.85 12.85 10.40
C VAL A 243 11.68 12.64 11.64
N THR A 244 11.81 11.38 12.08
CA THR A 244 12.67 11.01 13.21
C THR A 244 13.85 10.20 12.70
N MET A 245 15.06 10.61 13.09
CA MET A 245 16.30 9.93 12.74
C MET A 245 16.65 8.92 13.81
N SER A 246 17.11 7.75 13.38
CA SER A 246 17.66 6.72 14.26
C SER A 246 18.81 6.00 13.56
N SER A 247 19.70 5.40 14.35
CA SER A 247 20.82 4.60 13.83
C SER A 247 20.50 3.09 13.93
N ALA A 248 20.93 2.33 12.95
CA ALA A 248 20.93 0.88 12.97
C ALA A 248 22.28 0.35 12.46
N ASN A 249 22.64 -0.85 12.88
CA ASN A 249 23.88 -1.54 12.44
C ASN A 249 25.16 -0.71 12.65
N VAL A 250 25.24 0.00 13.79
CA VAL A 250 26.46 0.73 14.17
C VAL A 250 27.57 -0.28 14.43
N PRO A 251 28.77 -0.13 13.84
CA PRO A 251 29.88 -1.04 14.08
C PRO A 251 30.24 -1.13 15.57
N THR A 252 30.70 -2.32 15.98
CA THR A 252 31.14 -2.54 17.37
C THR A 252 32.25 -1.54 17.75
N GLY A 253 32.05 -0.84 18.86
CA GLY A 253 32.98 0.17 19.35
C GLY A 253 32.79 1.56 18.77
N ALA A 254 31.86 1.76 17.83
CA ALA A 254 31.44 3.07 17.36
C ALA A 254 30.19 3.56 18.08
N THR A 255 30.07 4.87 18.24
CA THR A 255 28.86 5.54 18.75
C THR A 255 28.44 6.59 17.73
N LEU A 256 27.14 6.58 17.37
CA LEU A 256 26.51 7.56 16.51
C LEU A 256 25.62 8.48 17.35
N THR A 257 25.82 9.78 17.20
CA THR A 257 24.96 10.79 17.83
C THR A 257 24.43 11.75 16.79
N PHE A 258 23.18 12.18 16.94
CA PHE A 258 22.56 13.15 16.06
C PHE A 258 22.46 14.50 16.79
N SER A 259 22.89 15.59 16.14
CA SER A 259 22.72 16.96 16.70
C SER A 259 21.24 17.35 16.80
N ALA A 260 20.40 16.81 15.91
CA ALA A 260 18.94 16.85 15.97
C ALA A 260 18.38 15.55 15.39
N ASN A 261 17.35 14.98 16.00
CA ASN A 261 16.78 13.69 15.58
C ASN A 261 15.28 13.72 15.30
N ASN A 262 14.61 14.86 15.42
CA ASN A 262 13.19 15.01 15.14
C ASN A 262 12.94 16.32 14.39
N PHE A 263 12.37 16.22 13.19
CA PHE A 263 12.18 17.33 12.28
C PHE A 263 10.70 17.53 11.96
N ALA A 264 10.12 18.62 12.45
CA ALA A 264 8.79 19.10 12.07
C ALA A 264 8.83 19.93 10.78
N ALA A 265 9.98 20.45 10.38
CA ALA A 265 10.22 21.25 9.17
C ALA A 265 11.55 20.84 8.50
N ASN A 266 11.89 21.49 7.39
CA ASN A 266 13.23 21.37 6.80
C ASN A 266 14.29 21.75 7.82
N GLY A 267 15.41 21.07 7.78
CA GLY A 267 16.49 21.31 8.73
C GLY A 267 17.82 20.73 8.29
N SER A 268 18.84 20.98 9.08
CA SER A 268 20.14 20.33 8.97
C SER A 268 20.51 19.69 10.29
N PHE A 269 21.32 18.66 10.24
CA PHE A 269 21.84 17.97 11.41
C PHE A 269 23.22 17.37 11.13
N ASP A 270 23.94 17.10 12.19
CA ASP A 270 25.23 16.43 12.15
C ASP A 270 25.12 15.04 12.77
N VAL A 271 25.89 14.11 12.26
CA VAL A 271 26.04 12.75 12.75
C VAL A 271 27.48 12.47 13.12
#